data_4c71e5fe0a2b741912f66cf754410615
#
_entry.id   4c71e5fe0a2b741912f66cf754410615
#
_cell.length_a   1.000
_cell.length_b   1.000
_cell.length_c   1.000
_cell.angle_alpha   90.00
_cell.angle_beta   90.00
_cell.angle_gamma   90.00
#
_symmetry.space_group_name_H-M   'P 1'
#
loop_
_entity.id
_entity.type
_entity.pdbx_description
1 polymer ?
#
loop_
_entity_poly.entity_id
_entity_poly.type
_entity_poly.pdbx_seq_one_letter_code
_entity_poly.pdbx_strand_id
1 'polypeptide(L)'
;LEQEEEQRQLKEEEKRRRKAERETKRLPAGGTDKEMRFVKDYMSDAALRGELNTLAKETFYIDFESWVTGGYYTGEYIPYSYEEGGKLVANVSVNQMYFEQNGQKKHYIQIGTVMTAKEHRRKGYAAQLMQKVIEEYKDQADAIYLFANLEATGFYEKLGFQRTMECQCSLTKEQTALLLRESKVADDNRTATFQPVDGQDSALKNKYLELLRTAAVNAALDQTNRFGLQT
;
A
#
# COMPACT_ATOMS: atom_id res chain seq x y z
N LEU A 1 -29.78 -11.32 -29.00
CA LEU A 1 -28.67 -10.34 -28.91
C LEU A 1 -28.13 -10.24 -27.47
N GLU A 2 -28.94 -9.94 -26.44
CA GLU A 2 -28.50 -9.87 -25.04
C GLU A 2 -27.95 -11.20 -24.50
N GLN A 3 -28.65 -12.31 -24.75
CA GLN A 3 -28.22 -13.66 -24.33
C GLN A 3 -26.94 -14.14 -25.03
N GLU A 4 -26.68 -13.70 -26.26
CA GLU A 4 -25.45 -14.04 -27.01
C GLU A 4 -24.25 -13.22 -26.50
N GLU A 5 -24.49 -11.99 -26.06
CA GLU A 5 -23.48 -11.11 -25.51
C GLU A 5 -23.06 -11.58 -24.11
N GLU A 6 -24.02 -12.01 -23.29
CA GLU A 6 -23.78 -12.62 -21.96
C GLU A 6 -23.00 -13.94 -22.07
N GLN A 7 -23.33 -14.80 -23.03
CA GLN A 7 -22.58 -16.03 -23.29
C GLN A 7 -21.16 -15.76 -23.82
N ARG A 8 -20.95 -14.69 -24.56
CA ARG A 8 -19.63 -14.28 -25.01
C ARG A 8 -18.77 -13.79 -23.86
N GLN A 9 -19.33 -12.99 -22.96
CA GLN A 9 -18.64 -12.50 -21.77
C GLN A 9 -18.25 -13.64 -20.82
N LEU A 10 -19.16 -14.59 -20.56
CA LEU A 10 -18.89 -15.79 -19.76
C LEU A 10 -17.76 -16.66 -20.35
N LYS A 11 -17.76 -16.86 -21.66
CA LYS A 11 -16.67 -17.62 -22.34
C LYS A 11 -15.32 -16.92 -22.29
N GLU A 12 -15.32 -15.60 -22.36
CA GLU A 12 -14.09 -14.80 -22.28
C GLU A 12 -13.52 -14.77 -20.86
N GLU A 13 -14.40 -14.70 -19.86
CA GLU A 13 -14.05 -14.79 -18.45
C GLU A 13 -13.51 -16.18 -18.07
N GLU A 14 -14.14 -17.25 -18.55
CA GLU A 14 -13.66 -18.61 -18.36
C GLU A 14 -12.32 -18.84 -19.06
N LYS A 15 -12.10 -18.25 -20.23
CA LYS A 15 -10.83 -18.30 -20.96
C LYS A 15 -9.73 -17.53 -20.21
N ARG A 16 -10.05 -16.39 -19.61
CA ARG A 16 -9.15 -15.61 -18.74
C ARG A 16 -8.80 -16.40 -17.49
N ARG A 17 -9.79 -17.03 -16.85
CA ARG A 17 -9.59 -17.87 -15.66
C ARG A 17 -8.70 -19.08 -15.95
N ARG A 18 -8.96 -19.82 -17.05
CA ARG A 18 -8.13 -20.96 -17.48
C ARG A 18 -6.71 -20.56 -17.88
N LYS A 19 -6.53 -19.36 -18.44
CA LYS A 19 -5.21 -18.83 -18.77
C LYS A 19 -4.43 -18.47 -17.48
N ALA A 20 -5.08 -17.84 -16.53
CA ALA A 20 -4.51 -17.53 -15.22
C ALA A 20 -4.14 -18.81 -14.44
N GLU A 21 -5.01 -19.85 -14.44
CA GLU A 21 -4.72 -21.17 -13.86
C GLU A 21 -3.56 -21.90 -14.54
N ARG A 22 -3.37 -21.72 -15.85
CA ARG A 22 -2.22 -22.30 -16.57
C ARG A 22 -0.92 -21.56 -16.29
N GLU A 23 -0.97 -20.24 -16.09
CA GLU A 23 0.19 -19.43 -15.72
C GLU A 23 0.61 -19.69 -14.26
N THR A 24 -0.35 -19.95 -13.35
CA THR A 24 -0.05 -20.34 -11.96
C THR A 24 0.54 -21.76 -11.83
N LYS A 25 0.25 -22.67 -12.79
CA LYS A 25 0.82 -24.03 -12.83
C LYS A 25 2.19 -24.14 -13.46
N ARG A 26 2.71 -23.09 -14.08
CA ARG A 26 4.05 -23.07 -14.64
C ARG A 26 5.08 -22.61 -13.61
N LEU A 27 5.29 -23.40 -12.58
CA LEU A 27 6.54 -23.37 -11.83
C LEU A 27 7.64 -23.86 -12.77
N PRO A 28 8.73 -23.15 -12.97
CA PRO A 28 9.84 -23.65 -13.76
C PRO A 28 10.47 -24.83 -13.01
N ALA A 29 10.30 -26.02 -13.56
CA ALA A 29 11.08 -27.18 -13.15
C ALA A 29 12.50 -27.02 -13.75
N GLY A 30 13.50 -26.90 -12.88
CA GLY A 30 14.88 -27.13 -13.28
C GLY A 30 15.90 -26.08 -12.81
N GLY A 31 16.67 -26.45 -11.79
CA GLY A 31 17.95 -25.83 -11.46
C GLY A 31 18.26 -25.84 -9.97
N THR A 32 19.07 -26.84 -9.53
CA THR A 32 19.75 -26.94 -8.20
C THR A 32 19.01 -26.42 -6.98
N ASP A 33 18.46 -27.33 -6.22
CA ASP A 33 17.99 -27.40 -4.82
C ASP A 33 17.97 -26.14 -3.94
N LYS A 34 17.39 -25.05 -4.44
CA LYS A 34 16.88 -23.98 -3.59
C LYS A 34 15.37 -23.96 -3.72
N GLU A 35 14.71 -24.58 -2.78
CA GLU A 35 13.25 -24.65 -2.74
C GLU A 35 12.68 -23.24 -2.59
N MET A 36 11.78 -22.84 -3.50
CA MET A 36 11.06 -21.56 -3.42
C MET A 36 10.03 -21.65 -2.30
N ARG A 37 10.17 -20.82 -1.29
CA ARG A 37 9.28 -20.76 -0.14
C ARG A 37 8.44 -19.50 -0.13
N PHE A 38 7.14 -19.64 0.10
CA PHE A 38 6.26 -18.50 0.37
C PHE A 38 6.35 -18.13 1.85
N VAL A 39 6.56 -16.84 2.15
CA VAL A 39 6.58 -16.27 3.50
C VAL A 39 5.67 -15.04 3.56
N LYS A 40 5.00 -14.86 4.71
CA LYS A 40 4.03 -13.79 4.92
C LYS A 40 4.15 -13.27 6.35
N ASP A 41 3.87 -11.97 6.54
CA ASP A 41 3.73 -11.33 7.85
C ASP A 41 4.95 -11.56 8.77
N TYR A 42 6.12 -11.29 8.24
CA TYR A 42 7.39 -11.59 8.90
C TYR A 42 8.13 -10.32 9.41
N MET A 43 7.44 -9.21 9.61
CA MET A 43 8.10 -7.96 10.07
C MET A 43 8.73 -8.10 11.47
N SER A 44 8.27 -9.03 12.29
CA SER A 44 8.88 -9.39 13.58
C SER A 44 10.15 -10.26 13.44
N ASP A 45 10.34 -10.95 12.31
CA ASP A 45 11.53 -11.74 12.03
C ASP A 45 12.65 -10.84 11.49
N ALA A 46 13.70 -10.64 12.28
CA ALA A 46 14.79 -9.72 11.93
C ALA A 46 15.57 -10.18 10.68
N ALA A 47 15.69 -11.48 10.42
CA ALA A 47 16.40 -12.01 9.26
C ALA A 47 15.60 -11.77 7.97
N LEU A 48 14.32 -12.13 7.94
CA LEU A 48 13.45 -11.89 6.79
C LEU A 48 13.22 -10.39 6.56
N ARG A 49 13.09 -9.59 7.62
CA ARG A 49 13.01 -8.14 7.53
C ARG A 49 14.30 -7.53 6.96
N GLY A 50 15.47 -8.05 7.31
CA GLY A 50 16.75 -7.66 6.72
C GLY A 50 16.80 -7.92 5.21
N GLU A 51 16.29 -9.06 4.75
CA GLU A 51 16.18 -9.39 3.33
C GLU A 51 15.16 -8.48 2.61
N LEU A 52 14.03 -8.15 3.27
CA LEU A 52 13.07 -7.17 2.76
C LEU A 52 13.72 -5.80 2.57
N ASN A 53 14.47 -5.34 3.56
CA ASN A 53 15.23 -4.08 3.50
C ASN A 53 16.24 -4.08 2.35
N THR A 54 16.92 -5.19 2.12
CA THR A 54 17.86 -5.34 1.01
C THR A 54 17.14 -5.16 -0.32
N LEU A 55 16.08 -5.89 -0.55
CA LEU A 55 15.28 -5.80 -1.78
C LEU A 55 14.64 -4.42 -1.97
N ALA A 56 14.18 -3.79 -0.88
CA ALA A 56 13.57 -2.46 -0.90
C ALA A 56 14.60 -1.35 -1.18
N LYS A 57 15.79 -1.43 -0.61
CA LYS A 57 16.91 -0.52 -0.92
C LYS A 57 17.31 -0.59 -2.40
N GLU A 58 17.41 -1.80 -2.94
CA GLU A 58 17.78 -1.99 -4.36
C GLU A 58 16.70 -1.49 -5.33
N THR A 59 15.43 -1.50 -4.91
CA THR A 59 14.29 -1.17 -5.79
C THR A 59 13.83 0.28 -5.64
N PHE A 60 13.74 0.77 -4.40
CA PHE A 60 13.10 2.04 -4.07
C PHE A 60 13.94 2.95 -3.20
N TYR A 61 15.14 2.52 -2.80
CA TYR A 61 16.03 3.27 -1.88
C TYR A 61 15.42 3.50 -0.49
N ILE A 62 14.52 2.62 -0.04
CA ILE A 62 13.85 2.69 1.27
C ILE A 62 14.35 1.61 2.21
N ASP A 63 14.22 1.88 3.51
CA ASP A 63 14.59 0.98 4.61
C ASP A 63 13.50 1.05 5.68
N PHE A 64 13.06 -0.11 6.15
CA PHE A 64 12.02 -0.21 7.17
C PHE A 64 12.58 -0.32 8.59
N GLU A 65 13.91 -0.46 8.77
CA GLU A 65 14.49 -0.77 10.07
C GLU A 65 14.25 0.34 11.10
N SER A 66 14.46 1.60 10.71
CA SER A 66 14.20 2.74 11.60
C SER A 66 12.73 2.87 12.00
N TRP A 67 11.83 2.50 11.10
CA TRP A 67 10.39 2.49 11.37
C TRP A 67 10.00 1.42 12.40
N VAL A 68 10.57 0.21 12.27
CA VAL A 68 10.32 -0.88 13.22
C VAL A 68 10.98 -0.62 14.56
N THR A 69 12.28 -0.28 14.57
CA THR A 69 13.04 -0.04 15.81
C THR A 69 12.59 1.21 16.55
N GLY A 70 12.08 2.21 15.84
CA GLY A 70 11.46 3.42 16.40
C GLY A 70 10.08 3.18 17.03
N GLY A 71 9.52 1.95 16.94
CA GLY A 71 8.22 1.61 17.50
C GLY A 71 7.03 2.19 16.73
N TYR A 72 7.23 2.54 15.44
CA TYR A 72 6.17 3.08 14.58
C TYR A 72 5.38 1.99 13.85
N TYR A 73 5.97 0.81 13.71
CA TYR A 73 5.28 -0.34 13.13
C TYR A 73 4.25 -0.89 14.12
N THR A 74 3.01 -1.03 13.70
CA THR A 74 1.87 -1.45 14.52
C THR A 74 1.10 -2.64 13.93
N GLY A 75 1.65 -3.28 12.89
CA GLY A 75 1.10 -4.52 12.34
C GLY A 75 0.26 -4.36 11.07
N GLU A 76 -0.02 -3.13 10.63
CA GLU A 76 -0.85 -2.88 9.45
C GLU A 76 -0.16 -3.15 8.12
N TYR A 77 1.18 -3.15 8.11
CA TYR A 77 1.98 -3.48 6.93
C TYR A 77 2.34 -4.96 6.94
N ILE A 78 1.82 -5.70 5.98
CA ILE A 78 1.96 -7.16 5.87
C ILE A 78 2.69 -7.49 4.57
N PRO A 79 3.96 -7.93 4.61
CA PRO A 79 4.68 -8.39 3.44
C PRO A 79 4.27 -9.82 3.05
N TYR A 80 4.15 -10.05 1.74
CA TYR A 80 3.96 -11.34 1.08
C TYR A 80 5.13 -11.56 0.15
N SER A 81 5.94 -12.57 0.39
CA SER A 81 7.17 -12.75 -0.37
C SER A 81 7.41 -14.19 -0.79
N TYR A 82 8.21 -14.33 -1.85
CA TYR A 82 8.90 -15.56 -2.17
C TYR A 82 10.36 -15.45 -1.73
N GLU A 83 10.82 -16.49 -1.07
CA GLU A 83 12.19 -16.65 -0.59
C GLU A 83 12.83 -17.85 -1.27
N GLU A 84 14.08 -17.71 -1.71
CA GLU A 84 14.90 -18.76 -2.30
C GLU A 84 16.30 -18.74 -1.69
N GLY A 85 16.66 -19.80 -0.99
CA GLY A 85 17.99 -19.95 -0.38
C GLY A 85 18.36 -18.84 0.60
N GLY A 86 17.42 -18.41 1.44
CA GLY A 86 17.60 -17.38 2.45
C GLY A 86 17.47 -15.94 1.95
N LYS A 87 17.11 -15.72 0.67
CA LYS A 87 16.95 -14.39 0.08
C LYS A 87 15.55 -14.16 -0.43
N LEU A 88 15.02 -12.97 -0.21
CA LEU A 88 13.75 -12.58 -0.81
C LEU A 88 13.94 -12.25 -2.29
N VAL A 89 13.21 -12.95 -3.16
CA VAL A 89 13.27 -12.79 -4.61
C VAL A 89 12.13 -11.99 -5.20
N ALA A 90 11.00 -11.95 -4.51
CA ALA A 90 9.84 -11.11 -4.87
C ALA A 90 9.03 -10.76 -3.64
N ASN A 91 8.42 -9.58 -3.65
CA ASN A 91 7.56 -9.08 -2.59
C ASN A 91 6.37 -8.32 -3.15
N VAL A 92 5.24 -8.45 -2.48
CA VAL A 92 4.08 -7.58 -2.53
C VAL A 92 3.67 -7.30 -1.09
N SER A 93 3.54 -6.05 -0.71
CA SER A 93 3.08 -5.73 0.64
C SER A 93 1.69 -5.12 0.63
N VAL A 94 0.98 -5.36 1.71
CA VAL A 94 -0.34 -4.78 1.98
C VAL A 94 -0.23 -3.82 3.14
N ASN A 95 -0.85 -2.66 3.01
CA ASN A 95 -1.16 -1.79 4.13
C ASN A 95 -2.65 -1.90 4.41
N GLN A 96 -3.02 -2.27 5.62
CA GLN A 96 -4.42 -2.26 6.04
C GLN A 96 -4.80 -0.84 6.45
N MET A 97 -5.70 -0.23 5.71
CA MET A 97 -6.10 1.17 5.85
C MET A 97 -7.54 1.23 6.35
N TYR A 98 -7.73 1.82 7.51
CA TYR A 98 -9.05 2.01 8.11
C TYR A 98 -9.43 3.47 8.07
N PHE A 99 -10.57 3.77 7.46
CA PHE A 99 -11.08 5.13 7.30
C PHE A 99 -12.46 5.26 7.92
N GLU A 100 -12.83 6.47 8.25
CA GLU A 100 -14.20 6.85 8.49
C GLU A 100 -14.66 7.79 7.36
N GLN A 101 -15.70 7.41 6.65
CA GLN A 101 -16.27 8.17 5.55
C GLN A 101 -17.78 8.32 5.77
N ASN A 102 -18.25 9.56 5.96
CA ASN A 102 -19.65 9.87 6.21
C ASN A 102 -20.24 9.06 7.39
N GLY A 103 -19.48 8.90 8.48
CA GLY A 103 -19.86 8.13 9.66
C GLY A 103 -19.82 6.60 9.47
N GLN A 104 -19.33 6.11 8.34
CA GLN A 104 -19.16 4.69 8.09
C GLN A 104 -17.70 4.29 8.11
N LYS A 105 -17.39 3.25 8.86
CA LYS A 105 -16.05 2.65 8.85
C LYS A 105 -15.81 1.92 7.55
N LYS A 106 -14.67 2.17 6.93
CA LYS A 106 -14.21 1.57 5.68
C LYS A 106 -12.88 0.89 5.89
N HIS A 107 -12.73 -0.30 5.32
CA HIS A 107 -11.48 -1.05 5.31
C HIS A 107 -10.95 -1.15 3.89
N TYR A 108 -9.83 -0.49 3.62
CA TYR A 108 -9.17 -0.54 2.32
C TYR A 108 -7.83 -1.26 2.44
N ILE A 109 -7.45 -1.94 1.37
CA ILE A 109 -6.12 -2.54 1.21
C ILE A 109 -5.33 -1.72 0.22
N GLN A 110 -4.27 -1.09 0.69
CA GLN A 110 -3.30 -0.44 -0.18
C GLN A 110 -2.18 -1.42 -0.52
N ILE A 111 -1.97 -1.69 -1.80
CA ILE A 111 -0.83 -2.46 -2.28
C ILE A 111 0.39 -1.55 -2.33
N GLY A 112 1.47 -1.98 -1.70
CA GLY A 112 2.75 -1.28 -1.70
C GLY A 112 3.93 -2.21 -2.00
N THR A 113 5.08 -1.61 -2.23
CA THR A 113 6.38 -2.30 -2.37
C THR A 113 6.34 -3.57 -3.22
N VAL A 114 5.73 -3.47 -4.42
CA VAL A 114 5.74 -4.57 -5.40
C VAL A 114 7.13 -4.62 -6.03
N MET A 115 7.89 -5.64 -5.67
CA MET A 115 9.30 -5.77 -6.02
C MET A 115 9.60 -7.17 -6.55
N THR A 116 10.58 -7.26 -7.44
CA THR A 116 11.18 -8.54 -7.87
C THR A 116 12.66 -8.31 -8.15
N ALA A 117 13.51 -9.12 -7.54
CA ALA A 117 14.95 -9.12 -7.77
C ALA A 117 15.26 -9.24 -9.25
N LYS A 118 16.29 -8.55 -9.75
CA LYS A 118 16.57 -8.38 -11.19
C LYS A 118 16.62 -9.72 -11.94
N GLU A 119 17.28 -10.71 -11.37
CA GLU A 119 17.48 -12.05 -11.95
C GLU A 119 16.21 -12.93 -11.89
N HIS A 120 15.19 -12.50 -11.14
CA HIS A 120 13.92 -13.19 -10.97
C HIS A 120 12.75 -12.49 -11.69
N ARG A 121 13.02 -11.38 -12.38
CA ARG A 121 12.00 -10.65 -13.14
C ARG A 121 11.46 -11.48 -14.30
N ARG A 122 10.24 -11.18 -14.70
CA ARG A 122 9.52 -11.84 -15.81
C ARG A 122 9.22 -13.32 -15.61
N LYS A 123 9.43 -13.87 -14.39
CA LYS A 123 9.09 -15.25 -14.03
C LYS A 123 7.66 -15.36 -13.43
N GLY A 124 6.92 -14.25 -13.30
CA GLY A 124 5.53 -14.24 -12.83
C GLY A 124 5.35 -14.17 -11.30
N TYR A 125 6.41 -14.09 -10.51
CA TYR A 125 6.33 -14.12 -9.05
C TYR A 125 5.48 -12.98 -8.47
N ALA A 126 5.67 -11.75 -8.93
CA ALA A 126 4.86 -10.62 -8.48
C ALA A 126 3.37 -10.83 -8.80
N ALA A 127 3.03 -11.36 -9.98
CA ALA A 127 1.65 -11.65 -10.34
C ALA A 127 1.02 -12.73 -9.43
N GLN A 128 1.77 -13.76 -9.09
CA GLN A 128 1.32 -14.81 -8.17
C GLN A 128 1.08 -14.27 -6.76
N LEU A 129 1.97 -13.42 -6.26
CA LEU A 129 1.81 -12.76 -4.96
C LEU A 129 0.60 -11.82 -4.96
N MET A 130 0.42 -11.02 -6.02
CA MET A 130 -0.76 -10.16 -6.18
C MET A 130 -2.06 -10.95 -6.18
N GLN A 131 -2.11 -12.11 -6.87
CA GLN A 131 -3.29 -12.97 -6.85
C GLN A 131 -3.60 -13.51 -5.46
N LYS A 132 -2.56 -13.91 -4.69
CA LYS A 132 -2.74 -14.34 -3.29
C LYS A 132 -3.35 -13.23 -2.43
N VAL A 133 -2.86 -12.00 -2.59
CA VAL A 133 -3.38 -10.84 -1.86
C VAL A 133 -4.82 -10.54 -2.27
N ILE A 134 -5.11 -10.49 -3.58
CA ILE A 134 -6.46 -10.23 -4.08
C ILE A 134 -7.44 -11.31 -3.56
N GLU A 135 -7.06 -12.59 -3.64
CA GLU A 135 -7.92 -13.68 -3.17
C GLU A 135 -8.18 -13.61 -1.67
N GLU A 136 -7.20 -13.20 -0.88
CA GLU A 136 -7.35 -13.07 0.57
C GLU A 136 -8.30 -11.92 0.96
N TYR A 137 -8.21 -10.77 0.28
CA TYR A 137 -8.91 -9.56 0.71
C TYR A 137 -10.15 -9.21 -0.10
N LYS A 138 -10.43 -9.86 -1.21
CA LYS A 138 -11.56 -9.51 -2.11
C LYS A 138 -12.93 -9.47 -1.42
N ASP A 139 -13.13 -10.30 -0.38
CA ASP A 139 -14.37 -10.40 0.38
C ASP A 139 -14.29 -9.75 1.77
N GLN A 140 -13.11 -9.20 2.14
CA GLN A 140 -12.85 -8.63 3.46
C GLN A 140 -12.66 -7.11 3.45
N ALA A 141 -12.36 -6.54 2.29
CA ALA A 141 -12.09 -5.13 2.14
C ALA A 141 -13.13 -4.44 1.27
N ASP A 142 -13.42 -3.19 1.57
CA ASP A 142 -14.29 -2.34 0.73
C ASP A 142 -13.65 -2.03 -0.63
N ALA A 143 -12.31 -1.94 -0.68
CA ALA A 143 -11.56 -1.81 -1.92
C ALA A 143 -10.09 -2.24 -1.74
N ILE A 144 -9.48 -2.64 -2.86
CA ILE A 144 -8.03 -2.87 -3.00
C ILE A 144 -7.52 -1.85 -4.00
N TYR A 145 -6.54 -1.03 -3.62
CA TYR A 145 -6.01 0.02 -4.48
C TYR A 145 -4.48 0.11 -4.41
N LEU A 146 -3.90 0.82 -5.36
CA LEU A 146 -2.47 1.09 -5.40
C LEU A 146 -2.19 2.39 -6.19
N PHE A 147 -0.99 2.91 -5.98
CA PHE A 147 -0.40 3.97 -6.81
C PHE A 147 0.66 3.35 -7.71
N ALA A 148 0.42 3.35 -9.01
CA ALA A 148 1.29 2.69 -9.98
C ALA A 148 2.23 3.69 -10.64
N ASN A 149 3.50 3.28 -10.85
CA ASN A 149 4.34 3.94 -11.84
C ASN A 149 3.74 3.77 -13.24
N LEU A 150 3.87 4.76 -14.09
CA LEU A 150 3.31 4.75 -15.45
C LEU A 150 3.72 3.50 -16.24
N GLU A 151 4.96 3.04 -16.08
CA GLU A 151 5.50 1.85 -16.75
C GLU A 151 4.87 0.54 -16.24
N ALA A 152 4.35 0.53 -15.00
CA ALA A 152 3.78 -0.66 -14.37
C ALA A 152 2.26 -0.77 -14.54
N THR A 153 1.58 0.25 -15.05
CA THR A 153 0.12 0.27 -15.17
C THR A 153 -0.44 -0.94 -15.92
N GLY A 154 0.18 -1.29 -17.05
CA GLY A 154 -0.25 -2.47 -17.84
C GLY A 154 -0.08 -3.81 -17.11
N PHE A 155 0.77 -3.89 -16.09
CA PHE A 155 0.88 -5.08 -15.24
C PHE A 155 -0.35 -5.20 -14.33
N TYR A 156 -0.77 -4.12 -13.71
CA TYR A 156 -1.92 -4.10 -12.80
C TYR A 156 -3.25 -4.24 -13.54
N GLU A 157 -3.38 -3.65 -14.72
CA GLU A 157 -4.58 -3.82 -15.58
C GLU A 157 -4.80 -5.29 -15.96
N LYS A 158 -3.74 -6.07 -16.21
CA LYS A 158 -3.84 -7.52 -16.45
C LYS A 158 -4.32 -8.32 -15.24
N LEU A 159 -4.20 -7.78 -14.05
CA LEU A 159 -4.67 -8.36 -12.79
C LEU A 159 -6.09 -7.89 -12.41
N GLY A 160 -6.74 -7.08 -13.27
CA GLY A 160 -8.10 -6.61 -13.07
C GLY A 160 -8.22 -5.23 -12.42
N PHE A 161 -7.10 -4.56 -12.14
CA PHE A 161 -7.15 -3.19 -11.65
C PHE A 161 -7.59 -2.23 -12.75
N GLN A 162 -8.38 -1.25 -12.37
CA GLN A 162 -8.83 -0.18 -13.25
C GLN A 162 -8.21 1.14 -12.81
N ARG A 163 -7.85 1.97 -13.79
CA ARG A 163 -7.41 3.33 -13.50
C ARG A 163 -8.59 4.15 -13.00
N THR A 164 -8.36 4.90 -11.95
CA THR A 164 -9.31 5.88 -11.46
C THR A 164 -8.72 7.27 -11.56
N MET A 165 -9.59 8.27 -11.47
CA MET A 165 -9.18 9.67 -11.49
C MET A 165 -8.50 10.02 -10.15
N GLU A 166 -7.30 10.56 -10.23
CA GLU A 166 -6.63 11.18 -9.11
C GLU A 166 -6.96 12.67 -9.10
N CYS A 167 -7.41 13.18 -7.97
CA CYS A 167 -7.74 14.60 -7.81
C CYS A 167 -6.68 15.26 -6.92
N GLN A 168 -5.98 16.21 -7.45
CA GLN A 168 -5.10 17.07 -6.67
C GLN A 168 -5.81 18.40 -6.39
N CYS A 169 -6.03 18.69 -5.10
CA CYS A 169 -6.55 19.99 -4.70
C CYS A 169 -5.40 20.98 -4.57
N SER A 170 -5.49 22.09 -5.28
CA SER A 170 -4.56 23.19 -5.18
C SER A 170 -5.32 24.51 -5.00
N LEU A 171 -4.76 25.41 -4.20
CA LEU A 171 -5.28 26.74 -4.04
C LEU A 171 -4.46 27.72 -4.89
N THR A 172 -5.12 28.61 -5.60
CA THR A 172 -4.43 29.73 -6.21
C THR A 172 -3.93 30.73 -5.14
N LYS A 173 -3.03 31.61 -5.50
CA LYS A 173 -2.55 32.65 -4.57
C LYS A 173 -3.71 33.51 -4.06
N GLU A 174 -4.70 33.82 -4.91
CA GLU A 174 -5.88 34.60 -4.60
C GLU A 174 -6.79 33.86 -3.62
N GLN A 175 -7.04 32.56 -3.86
CA GLN A 175 -7.81 31.71 -2.97
C GLN A 175 -7.14 31.56 -1.60
N THR A 176 -5.82 31.37 -1.60
CA THR A 176 -5.02 31.33 -0.36
C THR A 176 -5.12 32.67 0.41
N ALA A 177 -5.00 33.81 -0.29
CA ALA A 177 -5.13 35.13 0.33
C ALA A 177 -6.54 35.35 0.89
N LEU A 178 -7.58 34.88 0.19
CA LEU A 178 -8.97 34.98 0.65
C LEU A 178 -9.18 34.16 1.92
N LEU A 179 -8.76 32.90 1.92
CA LEU A 179 -8.85 32.03 3.10
C LEU A 179 -8.09 32.58 4.30
N LEU A 180 -6.91 33.15 4.07
CA LEU A 180 -6.13 33.81 5.14
C LEU A 180 -6.81 35.08 5.65
N ARG A 181 -7.57 35.81 4.81
CA ARG A 181 -8.39 36.96 5.28
C ARG A 181 -9.59 36.50 6.06
N GLU A 182 -10.28 35.47 5.62
CA GLU A 182 -11.46 34.93 6.32
C GLU A 182 -11.08 34.18 7.61
N SER A 183 -9.90 33.54 7.65
CA SER A 183 -9.38 32.92 8.86
C SER A 183 -8.86 33.91 9.91
N LYS A 184 -8.82 35.21 9.62
CA LYS A 184 -8.67 36.27 10.61
C LYS A 184 -9.95 36.45 11.44
N VAL A 185 -10.51 35.34 11.86
CA VAL A 185 -11.53 35.33 12.90
C VAL A 185 -10.83 35.61 14.22
N ALA A 186 -11.21 36.72 14.80
CA ALA A 186 -10.81 37.20 16.09
C ALA A 186 -9.30 37.52 16.23
N ASP A 187 -9.07 38.79 16.38
CA ASP A 187 -7.86 39.43 16.83
C ASP A 187 -7.43 38.90 18.21
N ASP A 188 -7.05 37.63 18.23
CA ASP A 188 -6.37 37.01 19.34
C ASP A 188 -4.89 37.16 19.03
N ASN A 189 -4.22 38.10 19.68
CA ASN A 189 -2.81 38.48 19.59
C ASN A 189 -1.83 37.30 19.84
N ARG A 190 -2.22 36.08 19.46
CA ARG A 190 -1.39 34.90 19.51
C ARG A 190 -0.56 34.79 18.25
N THR A 191 0.64 35.25 18.34
CA THR A 191 1.67 34.95 17.34
C THR A 191 1.96 33.46 17.39
N ALA A 192 1.58 32.75 16.33
CA ALA A 192 1.99 31.35 16.20
C ALA A 192 3.51 31.32 16.01
N THR A 193 4.21 30.72 16.93
CA THR A 193 5.65 30.45 16.79
C THR A 193 5.85 29.01 16.37
N PHE A 194 6.58 28.82 15.26
CA PHE A 194 7.01 27.49 14.83
C PHE A 194 8.27 27.13 15.61
N GLN A 195 8.21 26.01 16.34
CA GLN A 195 9.38 25.43 16.98
C GLN A 195 9.65 24.05 16.36
N PRO A 196 10.92 23.68 16.13
CA PRO A 196 11.27 22.32 15.76
C PRO A 196 10.77 21.35 16.85
N VAL A 197 10.12 20.28 16.44
CA VAL A 197 9.69 19.21 17.34
C VAL A 197 10.73 18.09 17.23
N ASP A 198 11.29 17.70 18.37
CA ASP A 198 12.10 16.49 18.42
C ASP A 198 11.19 15.28 18.27
N GLY A 199 11.29 14.59 17.13
CA GLY A 199 10.52 13.39 16.83
C GLY A 199 10.82 12.21 17.76
N GLN A 200 11.88 12.30 18.57
CA GLN A 200 12.23 11.30 19.59
C GLN A 200 11.55 11.61 20.96
N ASP A 201 11.01 12.79 21.16
CA ASP A 201 10.25 13.12 22.36
C ASP A 201 8.88 12.44 22.34
N SER A 202 8.77 11.36 23.12
CA SER A 202 7.56 10.54 23.21
C SER A 202 6.34 11.32 23.73
N ALA A 203 6.52 12.32 24.58
CA ALA A 203 5.41 13.12 25.13
C ALA A 203 4.86 14.07 24.07
N LEU A 204 5.73 14.76 23.33
CA LEU A 204 5.34 15.62 22.22
C LEU A 204 4.70 14.81 21.08
N LYS A 205 5.27 13.64 20.76
CA LYS A 205 4.74 12.72 19.77
C LYS A 205 3.31 12.27 20.12
N ASN A 206 3.08 11.86 21.37
CA ASN A 206 1.75 11.43 21.80
C ASN A 206 0.75 12.58 21.76
N LYS A 207 1.13 13.77 22.20
CA LYS A 207 0.31 14.97 22.10
C LYS A 207 -0.03 15.32 20.64
N TYR A 208 0.94 15.22 19.74
CA TYR A 208 0.72 15.46 18.31
C TYR A 208 -0.25 14.44 17.70
N LEU A 209 -0.08 13.15 18.02
CA LEU A 209 -0.99 12.10 17.57
C LEU A 209 -2.42 12.28 18.11
N GLU A 210 -2.57 12.77 19.35
CA GLU A 210 -3.87 13.10 19.92
C GLU A 210 -4.52 14.29 19.20
N LEU A 211 -3.75 15.34 18.94
CA LEU A 211 -4.24 16.49 18.17
C LEU A 211 -4.67 16.10 16.75
N LEU A 212 -3.91 15.25 16.07
CA LEU A 212 -4.30 14.74 14.74
C LEU A 212 -5.61 13.93 14.78
N ARG A 213 -5.79 13.10 15.79
CA ARG A 213 -7.04 12.35 15.97
C ARG A 213 -8.25 13.26 16.17
N THR A 214 -8.09 14.36 16.90
CA THR A 214 -9.18 15.32 17.14
C THR A 214 -9.38 16.29 15.98
N ALA A 215 -8.34 16.64 15.26
CA ALA A 215 -8.41 17.53 14.09
C ALA A 215 -9.03 16.88 12.86
N ALA A 216 -8.87 15.57 12.71
CA ALA A 216 -9.33 14.81 11.55
C ALA A 216 -10.87 14.65 11.48
N VAL A 217 -11.59 14.93 12.55
CA VAL A 217 -13.08 14.79 12.66
C VAL A 217 -13.84 15.54 11.56
N ASN A 218 -13.23 16.55 10.95
CA ASN A 218 -13.86 17.34 9.87
C ASN A 218 -13.38 16.96 8.47
N ALA A 219 -12.53 15.94 8.32
CA ALA A 219 -12.08 15.49 7.00
C ALA A 219 -13.17 14.64 6.33
N ALA A 220 -13.34 14.81 5.02
CA ALA A 220 -14.26 13.99 4.23
C ALA A 220 -13.86 12.49 4.25
N LEU A 221 -12.59 12.23 4.46
CA LEU A 221 -12.00 10.91 4.65
C LEU A 221 -10.98 11.00 5.79
N ASP A 222 -11.21 10.28 6.88
CA ASP A 222 -10.32 10.23 8.04
C ASP A 222 -9.65 8.86 8.14
N GLN A 223 -8.32 8.87 8.12
CA GLN A 223 -7.52 7.68 8.31
C GLN A 223 -7.27 7.45 9.80
N THR A 224 -7.88 6.43 10.36
CA THR A 224 -7.84 6.13 11.80
C THR A 224 -6.63 5.31 12.24
N ASN A 225 -5.92 4.67 11.31
CA ASN A 225 -4.70 3.94 11.63
C ASN A 225 -3.47 4.87 11.72
N ARG A 226 -2.47 4.45 12.45
CA ARG A 226 -1.26 5.25 12.70
C ARG A 226 -0.31 5.32 11.50
N PHE A 227 -0.51 4.48 10.50
CA PHE A 227 0.40 4.36 9.37
C PHE A 227 0.44 5.63 8.51
N GLY A 228 -0.71 6.30 8.32
CA GLY A 228 -0.81 7.52 7.52
C GLY A 228 -0.25 8.79 8.17
N LEU A 229 0.21 8.70 9.42
CA LEU A 229 0.75 9.85 10.16
C LEU A 229 2.28 9.97 10.09
N GLN A 230 2.93 9.19 9.23
CA GLN A 230 4.39 9.11 9.13
C GLN A 230 5.00 9.93 7.99
N THR A 231 4.20 10.68 7.24
CA THR A 231 4.68 11.55 6.15
C THR A 231 5.21 12.86 6.64
#